data_6dbcd076d09a95d73c0518aecea0c40c
#
_entry.id   6dbcd076d09a95d73c0518aecea0c40c
#
_cell.length_a   1.000
_cell.length_b   1.000
_cell.length_c   1.000
_cell.angle_alpha   90.00
_cell.angle_beta   90.00
_cell.angle_gamma   90.00
#
_symmetry.space_group_name_H-M   'P 1'
#
loop_
_entity.id
_entity.type
_entity.pdbx_description
1 polymer ?
#
loop_
_entity_poly.entity_id
_entity_poly.type
_entity_poly.pdbx_seq_one_letter_code
_entity_poly.pdbx_strand_id
1 'polypeptide(L)'
;VYSSRRPGKAAKHESTAYGSAMSSESSSTASVSVQPLTERPAWKALKQHYQTIRNLHLRQLFADDPQRGERLTVEAADIYLDYSKNRITDETIRLLIQLAEECNLRKRVDAMFSGDRINSTEQRSVLHTALRTPKSKQVVVDGIDIVPEVHAVLDRMAAFTNQLCSGRWQGYTGKRIRNIINIGIGGSDLGPVMAYEALRDYSLRDMSFRFVSNVDGTDFKEATRDISPEETLFIVCSKTFTTTETLANAHTARKWLLDTLDDTRAVRRHFVAVSTNAEAVSSFGIDLANMFGFWDWVGGRYSMDSAIGLSTMIAIGPENFRTMLAGFHAMDQHFHTAPFDKNLPVLLGLLAIWNNNFLDCQTIAVLPYDQYLNRFPAYLQQLTMESNGKQVTLDGVRVNYQTSPIIWGEPGTNGQHSFYQLIHQGTRLIPCDFIGFCQTLSPLGNHHDLLMANLFAQTEALAFGKTKEEVKAEGIPDWLCPHRSFEGNHPTNTILAKRLTPYTLGTLIALYEHSVFTQGAIWNIDSFDQWGVELGKALAQRIIQELESTSELPLTHDSSTNTLIRRYTQLKKA
;
A
#
# COMPACT_ATOMS: atom_id res chain seq x y z
N VAL A 1 42.40 -35.58 -20.75
CA VAL A 1 43.77 -36.14 -20.60
C VAL A 1 44.44 -35.42 -19.44
N TYR A 2 44.53 -36.12 -18.34
CA TYR A 2 45.62 -36.20 -17.30
C TYR A 2 46.32 -34.90 -16.85
N SER A 3 46.67 -34.64 -15.59
CA SER A 3 46.83 -35.50 -14.39
C SER A 3 47.09 -34.61 -13.15
N SER A 4 46.62 -35.13 -12.02
CA SER A 4 47.06 -35.03 -10.64
C SER A 4 48.45 -34.49 -10.31
N ARG A 5 48.63 -33.74 -9.18
CA ARG A 5 49.50 -34.07 -8.05
C ARG A 5 49.34 -33.07 -6.86
N ARG A 6 49.13 -33.66 -5.68
CA ARG A 6 49.48 -33.15 -4.34
C ARG A 6 50.78 -33.83 -3.91
N PRO A 7 51.41 -33.60 -2.72
CA PRO A 7 51.54 -32.44 -1.82
C PRO A 7 53.00 -32.20 -1.40
N GLY A 8 53.29 -31.13 -0.61
CA GLY A 8 54.61 -30.92 -0.02
C GLY A 8 54.65 -29.92 1.15
N LYS A 9 54.75 -30.44 2.31
CA LYS A 9 55.28 -30.17 3.65
C LYS A 9 55.82 -28.78 4.01
N ALA A 10 55.47 -28.48 5.25
CA ALA A 10 55.89 -27.45 6.23
C ALA A 10 57.39 -27.10 6.31
N ALA A 11 57.67 -25.85 6.65
CA ALA A 11 58.87 -25.43 7.40
C ALA A 11 58.49 -24.38 8.44
N LYS A 12 58.80 -24.66 9.69
CA LYS A 12 58.82 -23.73 10.84
C LYS A 12 60.02 -22.83 10.74
N HIS A 13 59.87 -21.55 11.08
CA HIS A 13 60.97 -20.76 11.70
C HIS A 13 60.43 -19.81 12.76
N GLU A 14 61.14 -19.74 13.84
CA GLU A 14 60.88 -19.07 15.12
C GLU A 14 61.16 -17.55 15.08
N SER A 15 60.36 -16.91 15.89
CA SER A 15 60.56 -15.74 16.76
C SER A 15 61.64 -14.69 16.49
N THR A 16 61.20 -13.44 16.51
CA THR A 16 61.79 -12.43 17.43
C THR A 16 60.77 -11.33 17.71
N ALA A 17 60.55 -11.09 18.99
CA ALA A 17 59.73 -10.01 19.53
C ALA A 17 60.44 -8.67 19.41
N TYR A 18 59.71 -7.64 18.94
CA TYR A 18 59.96 -6.24 19.31
C TYR A 18 58.63 -5.59 19.68
N GLY A 19 58.48 -5.27 20.95
CA GLY A 19 57.34 -4.54 21.47
C GLY A 19 57.41 -3.06 21.07
N SER A 20 56.33 -2.54 20.53
CA SER A 20 55.98 -1.15 20.65
C SER A 20 54.52 -1.05 21.03
N ALA A 21 54.29 -0.54 22.24
CA ALA A 21 52.97 -0.21 22.73
C ALA A 21 52.39 0.92 21.88
N MET A 22 51.40 0.60 21.04
CA MET A 22 50.42 1.59 20.52
C MET A 22 49.13 1.41 21.30
N SER A 23 48.83 2.40 22.11
CA SER A 23 47.55 2.58 22.78
C SER A 23 46.46 2.64 21.74
N SER A 24 45.66 1.57 21.61
CA SER A 24 44.40 1.60 20.90
C SER A 24 43.40 2.38 21.76
N GLU A 25 43.22 3.66 21.48
CA GLU A 25 42.01 4.35 21.85
C GLU A 25 40.86 3.71 21.08
N SER A 26 40.18 2.79 21.72
CA SER A 26 38.87 2.35 21.29
C SER A 26 37.93 3.54 21.48
N SER A 27 37.64 4.27 20.40
CA SER A 27 36.51 5.18 20.35
C SER A 27 35.24 4.33 20.49
N SER A 28 34.81 4.16 21.73
CA SER A 28 33.45 3.71 21.99
C SER A 28 32.53 4.83 21.49
N THR A 29 32.02 4.71 20.27
CA THR A 29 30.81 5.41 19.87
C THR A 29 29.73 4.91 20.80
N ALA A 30 29.49 5.62 21.89
CA ALA A 30 28.33 5.42 22.74
C ALA A 30 27.12 5.52 21.80
N SER A 31 26.46 4.40 21.56
CA SER A 31 25.15 4.39 20.91
C SER A 31 24.24 5.28 21.75
N VAL A 32 23.89 6.45 21.22
CA VAL A 32 22.89 7.31 21.83
C VAL A 32 21.62 6.46 21.87
N SER A 33 21.29 5.91 23.03
CA SER A 33 20.09 5.09 23.19
C SER A 33 18.89 5.97 22.86
N VAL A 34 18.19 5.63 21.77
CA VAL A 34 16.96 6.34 21.39
C VAL A 34 15.96 6.16 22.53
N GLN A 35 15.48 7.27 23.11
CA GLN A 35 14.50 7.22 24.18
C GLN A 35 13.26 6.44 23.73
N PRO A 36 12.80 5.41 24.46
CA PRO A 36 11.61 4.65 24.13
C PRO A 36 10.40 5.56 23.94
N LEU A 37 9.55 5.26 22.97
CA LEU A 37 8.38 6.07 22.64
C LEU A 37 7.49 6.36 23.86
N THR A 38 7.20 5.33 24.68
CA THR A 38 6.34 5.44 25.85
C THR A 38 6.96 6.23 27.01
N GLU A 39 8.27 6.50 26.95
CA GLU A 39 8.99 7.31 27.93
C GLU A 39 9.08 8.79 27.55
N ARG A 40 8.72 9.15 26.33
CA ARG A 40 8.76 10.54 25.84
C ARG A 40 7.77 11.42 26.61
N PRO A 41 8.14 12.68 26.91
CA PRO A 41 7.28 13.62 27.62
C PRO A 41 5.91 13.79 26.97
N ALA A 42 5.87 13.99 25.63
CA ALA A 42 4.61 14.15 24.90
C ALA A 42 3.72 12.91 24.97
N TRP A 43 4.28 11.68 24.88
CA TRP A 43 3.50 10.46 25.05
C TRP A 43 2.85 10.35 26.44
N LYS A 44 3.61 10.64 27.48
CA LYS A 44 3.10 10.64 28.87
C LYS A 44 2.01 11.70 29.05
N ALA A 45 2.22 12.88 28.49
CA ALA A 45 1.24 13.96 28.51
C ALA A 45 -0.04 13.58 27.76
N LEU A 46 0.06 12.94 26.57
CA LEU A 46 -1.10 12.42 25.82
C LEU A 46 -1.87 11.38 26.63
N LYS A 47 -1.16 10.47 27.30
CA LYS A 47 -1.79 9.46 28.17
C LYS A 47 -2.56 10.09 29.33
N GLN A 48 -2.00 11.14 29.95
CA GLN A 48 -2.69 11.89 31.01
C GLN A 48 -3.86 12.71 30.43
N HIS A 49 -3.65 13.39 29.31
CA HIS A 49 -4.68 14.16 28.63
C HIS A 49 -5.88 13.29 28.24
N TYR A 50 -5.64 12.07 27.75
CA TYR A 50 -6.72 11.10 27.47
C TYR A 50 -7.59 10.86 28.71
N GLN A 51 -7.02 10.71 29.90
CA GLN A 51 -7.82 10.51 31.14
C GLN A 51 -8.75 11.70 31.42
N THR A 52 -8.33 12.90 31.03
CA THR A 52 -9.14 14.13 31.19
C THR A 52 -10.29 14.19 30.21
N ILE A 53 -10.07 13.79 28.93
CA ILE A 53 -11.06 14.00 27.86
C ILE A 53 -11.84 12.74 27.47
N ARG A 54 -11.49 11.55 27.99
CA ARG A 54 -12.10 10.26 27.56
C ARG A 54 -13.63 10.22 27.67
N ASN A 55 -14.23 11.01 28.55
CA ASN A 55 -15.67 11.08 28.77
C ASN A 55 -16.34 12.23 27.98
N LEU A 56 -15.58 13.06 27.26
CA LEU A 56 -16.15 14.10 26.43
C LEU A 56 -16.84 13.49 25.22
N HIS A 57 -18.04 13.98 24.96
CA HIS A 57 -18.82 13.58 23.79
C HIS A 57 -18.69 14.63 22.69
N LEU A 58 -18.70 14.20 21.44
CA LEU A 58 -18.65 15.11 20.28
C LEU A 58 -19.80 16.15 20.33
N ARG A 59 -21.00 15.77 20.79
CA ARG A 59 -22.10 16.75 21.02
C ARG A 59 -21.64 17.93 21.87
N GLN A 60 -20.94 17.66 22.98
CA GLN A 60 -20.44 18.70 23.87
C GLN A 60 -19.35 19.52 23.18
N LEU A 61 -18.39 18.87 22.52
CA LEU A 61 -17.30 19.57 21.83
C LEU A 61 -17.80 20.53 20.74
N PHE A 62 -18.88 20.17 20.01
CA PHE A 62 -19.50 21.05 19.03
C PHE A 62 -20.40 22.12 19.65
N ALA A 63 -21.01 21.84 20.83
CA ALA A 63 -21.78 22.84 21.55
C ALA A 63 -20.88 23.93 22.17
N ASP A 64 -19.72 23.52 22.69
CA ASP A 64 -18.72 24.42 23.29
C ASP A 64 -17.98 25.27 22.22
N ASP A 65 -17.82 24.72 21.00
CA ASP A 65 -17.17 25.39 19.87
C ASP A 65 -18.02 25.25 18.61
N PRO A 66 -18.96 26.18 18.35
CA PRO A 66 -19.79 26.18 17.15
C PRO A 66 -19.01 26.29 15.82
N GLN A 67 -17.79 26.82 15.86
CA GLN A 67 -16.91 26.95 14.68
C GLN A 67 -15.97 25.74 14.50
N ARG A 68 -16.10 24.71 15.34
CA ARG A 68 -15.24 23.53 15.33
C ARG A 68 -15.13 22.90 13.94
N GLY A 69 -16.25 22.76 13.22
CA GLY A 69 -16.30 22.17 11.88
C GLY A 69 -15.56 23.00 10.81
N GLU A 70 -15.46 24.32 11.00
CA GLU A 70 -14.72 25.21 10.09
C GLU A 70 -13.24 25.27 10.45
N ARG A 71 -12.93 25.19 11.73
CA ARG A 71 -11.59 25.40 12.27
C ARG A 71 -10.70 24.15 12.18
N LEU A 72 -11.27 22.95 12.38
CA LEU A 72 -10.54 21.70 12.35
C LEU A 72 -10.58 21.06 10.93
N THR A 73 -10.11 21.85 9.98
CA THR A 73 -9.98 21.46 8.57
C THR A 73 -8.64 21.92 8.01
N VAL A 74 -8.17 21.20 7.00
CA VAL A 74 -7.00 21.59 6.21
C VAL A 74 -7.25 21.25 4.75
N GLU A 75 -6.85 22.16 3.85
CA GLU A 75 -6.93 21.97 2.41
C GLU A 75 -5.56 22.16 1.76
N ALA A 76 -5.15 21.20 0.94
CA ALA A 76 -3.94 21.26 0.13
C ALA A 76 -3.98 20.24 -0.99
N ALA A 77 -3.30 20.52 -2.09
CA ALA A 77 -3.18 19.62 -3.26
C ALA A 77 -4.55 19.08 -3.73
N ASP A 78 -5.56 19.94 -3.79
CA ASP A 78 -6.96 19.67 -4.17
C ASP A 78 -7.69 18.67 -3.25
N ILE A 79 -7.18 18.42 -2.05
CA ILE A 79 -7.81 17.62 -1.00
C ILE A 79 -8.21 18.51 0.17
N TYR A 80 -9.46 18.40 0.59
CA TYR A 80 -10.01 18.99 1.80
C TYR A 80 -10.22 17.90 2.84
N LEU A 81 -9.61 18.05 4.02
CA LEU A 81 -9.74 17.16 5.17
C LEU A 81 -10.51 17.88 6.28
N ASP A 82 -11.68 17.36 6.63
CA ASP A 82 -12.38 17.69 7.87
C ASP A 82 -12.10 16.59 8.90
N TYR A 83 -11.42 16.94 9.97
CA TYR A 83 -11.12 16.07 11.11
C TYR A 83 -11.81 16.50 12.41
N SER A 84 -12.80 17.41 12.27
CA SER A 84 -13.53 18.00 13.41
C SER A 84 -14.32 16.96 14.23
N LYS A 85 -14.76 15.87 13.59
CA LYS A 85 -15.51 14.79 14.23
C LYS A 85 -14.60 13.72 14.87
N ASN A 86 -13.37 14.07 15.24
CA ASN A 86 -12.52 13.25 16.09
C ASN A 86 -12.69 13.63 17.57
N ARG A 87 -12.46 12.67 18.46
CA ARG A 87 -12.51 12.87 19.95
C ARG A 87 -11.21 13.53 20.41
N ILE A 88 -11.03 14.79 20.05
CA ILE A 88 -9.83 15.60 20.28
C ILE A 88 -10.21 17.01 20.75
N THR A 89 -9.26 17.67 21.39
CA THR A 89 -9.25 19.09 21.67
C THR A 89 -8.01 19.74 21.05
N ASP A 90 -7.88 21.07 21.11
CA ASP A 90 -6.66 21.76 20.64
C ASP A 90 -5.41 21.27 21.37
N GLU A 91 -5.55 20.95 22.66
CA GLU A 91 -4.47 20.38 23.44
C GLU A 91 -4.05 18.99 22.93
N THR A 92 -5.01 18.17 22.45
CA THR A 92 -4.68 16.89 21.81
C THR A 92 -3.79 17.09 20.60
N ILE A 93 -4.16 18.00 19.72
CA ILE A 93 -3.37 18.31 18.49
C ILE A 93 -2.00 18.87 18.86
N ARG A 94 -1.94 19.80 19.80
CA ARG A 94 -0.67 20.37 20.29
C ARG A 94 0.29 19.28 20.81
N LEU A 95 -0.22 18.35 21.62
CA LEU A 95 0.57 17.26 22.18
C LEU A 95 0.98 16.23 21.13
N LEU A 96 0.14 15.95 20.14
CA LEU A 96 0.47 15.06 19.01
C LEU A 96 1.57 15.66 18.13
N ILE A 97 1.52 16.97 17.87
CA ILE A 97 2.58 17.67 17.14
C ILE A 97 3.88 17.64 17.94
N GLN A 98 3.82 17.91 19.26
CA GLN A 98 4.98 17.80 20.13
C GLN A 98 5.58 16.39 20.09
N LEU A 99 4.74 15.33 20.06
CA LEU A 99 5.23 13.96 19.92
C LEU A 99 5.96 13.74 18.58
N ALA A 100 5.43 14.28 17.48
CA ALA A 100 6.08 14.22 16.17
C ALA A 100 7.45 14.91 16.19
N GLU A 101 7.56 16.07 16.85
CA GLU A 101 8.82 16.82 17.03
C GLU A 101 9.81 16.02 17.89
N GLU A 102 9.38 15.49 19.04
CA GLU A 102 10.21 14.64 19.91
C GLU A 102 10.70 13.36 19.20
N CYS A 103 9.92 12.84 18.23
CA CYS A 103 10.30 11.72 17.38
C CYS A 103 11.17 12.13 16.16
N ASN A 104 11.56 13.40 16.05
CA ASN A 104 12.33 13.94 14.94
C ASN A 104 11.69 13.67 13.57
N LEU A 105 10.36 13.75 13.47
CA LEU A 105 9.64 13.43 12.24
C LEU A 105 10.17 14.23 11.04
N ARG A 106 10.43 15.55 11.18
CA ARG A 106 10.97 16.37 10.09
C ARG A 106 12.28 15.81 9.54
N LYS A 107 13.22 15.47 10.44
CA LYS A 107 14.50 14.88 10.04
C LYS A 107 14.32 13.55 9.31
N ARG A 108 13.34 12.73 9.71
CA ARG A 108 13.04 11.45 9.03
C ARG A 108 12.41 11.66 7.66
N VAL A 109 11.56 12.69 7.53
CA VAL A 109 11.01 13.13 6.23
C VAL A 109 12.16 13.57 5.32
N ASP A 110 13.03 14.45 5.80
CA ASP A 110 14.19 14.94 5.03
C ASP A 110 15.09 13.77 4.58
N ALA A 111 15.34 12.79 5.47
CA ALA A 111 16.12 11.60 5.16
C ALA A 111 15.51 10.74 4.04
N MET A 112 14.16 10.61 4.01
CA MET A 112 13.47 9.91 2.92
C MET A 112 13.66 10.66 1.59
N PHE A 113 13.43 11.97 1.57
CA PHE A 113 13.54 12.77 0.34
C PHE A 113 14.98 12.95 -0.14
N SER A 114 15.97 12.91 0.75
CA SER A 114 17.40 12.96 0.40
C SER A 114 17.97 11.65 -0.12
N GLY A 115 17.22 10.54 0.02
CA GLY A 115 17.67 9.22 -0.41
C GLY A 115 18.55 8.49 0.61
N ASP A 116 18.51 8.88 1.88
CA ASP A 116 19.16 8.12 2.94
C ASP A 116 18.61 6.70 3.00
N ARG A 117 19.45 5.75 3.46
CA ARG A 117 19.07 4.33 3.53
C ARG A 117 18.20 4.04 4.76
N ILE A 118 16.97 4.59 4.74
CA ILE A 118 16.02 4.50 5.86
C ILE A 118 15.31 3.13 5.98
N ASN A 119 15.30 2.31 4.94
CA ASN A 119 14.99 0.88 5.08
C ASN A 119 16.25 0.22 5.66
N SER A 120 16.31 0.19 6.98
CA SER A 120 17.52 -0.15 7.73
C SER A 120 17.82 -1.65 7.70
N THR A 121 16.81 -2.50 7.61
CA THR A 121 16.97 -3.97 7.63
C THR A 121 17.45 -4.52 6.29
N GLU A 122 17.14 -3.85 5.18
CA GLU A 122 17.59 -4.20 3.82
C GLU A 122 18.71 -3.28 3.32
N GLN A 123 19.13 -2.26 4.10
CA GLN A 123 20.16 -1.27 3.76
C GLN A 123 19.90 -0.54 2.43
N ARG A 124 18.65 -0.13 2.21
CA ARG A 124 18.18 0.52 0.98
C ARG A 124 17.63 1.91 1.23
N SER A 125 17.78 2.78 0.25
CA SER A 125 17.02 4.02 0.17
C SER A 125 15.54 3.74 -0.07
N VAL A 126 14.68 4.70 0.24
CA VAL A 126 13.24 4.64 0.01
C VAL A 126 12.85 5.86 -0.80
N LEU A 127 12.71 5.68 -2.11
CA LEU A 127 12.62 6.79 -3.06
C LEU A 127 11.45 6.66 -4.05
N HIS A 128 10.34 6.05 -3.60
CA HIS A 128 9.12 6.10 -4.41
C HIS A 128 8.73 7.54 -4.79
N THR A 129 9.09 8.55 -3.98
CA THR A 129 8.90 9.97 -4.31
C THR A 129 9.69 10.44 -5.53
N ALA A 130 10.82 9.80 -5.85
CA ALA A 130 11.62 10.13 -7.03
C ALA A 130 10.93 9.72 -8.34
N LEU A 131 10.04 8.71 -8.32
CA LEU A 131 9.29 8.24 -9.49
C LEU A 131 8.40 9.33 -10.10
N ARG A 132 7.98 10.30 -9.30
CA ARG A 132 7.06 11.39 -9.65
C ARG A 132 7.71 12.76 -9.59
N THR A 133 9.02 12.82 -9.38
CA THR A 133 9.78 14.07 -9.37
C THR A 133 9.87 14.67 -10.78
N PRO A 134 9.56 15.97 -10.99
CA PRO A 134 9.64 16.61 -12.28
C PRO A 134 11.06 16.60 -12.88
N LYS A 135 11.18 16.56 -14.22
CA LYS A 135 12.47 16.58 -14.94
C LYS A 135 13.39 17.75 -14.58
N SER A 136 12.84 18.85 -14.08
CA SER A 136 13.58 20.06 -13.70
C SER A 136 14.24 19.98 -12.33
N LYS A 137 13.94 18.94 -11.54
CA LYS A 137 14.51 18.71 -10.21
C LYS A 137 15.52 17.56 -10.25
N GLN A 138 16.32 17.47 -9.21
CA GLN A 138 17.33 16.42 -9.04
C GLN A 138 17.05 15.64 -7.76
N VAL A 139 17.31 14.33 -7.80
CA VAL A 139 17.38 13.45 -6.63
C VAL A 139 18.68 12.66 -6.76
N VAL A 140 19.63 12.93 -5.87
CA VAL A 140 20.97 12.34 -5.93
C VAL A 140 21.10 11.19 -4.95
N VAL A 141 21.40 9.99 -5.46
CA VAL A 141 21.64 8.77 -4.66
C VAL A 141 23.03 8.24 -5.02
N ASP A 142 23.86 8.03 -4.01
CA ASP A 142 25.24 7.56 -4.19
C ASP A 142 26.04 8.40 -5.25
N GLY A 143 25.76 9.70 -5.32
CA GLY A 143 26.41 10.64 -6.24
C GLY A 143 25.82 10.69 -7.65
N ILE A 144 24.75 9.95 -7.93
CA ILE A 144 24.08 9.89 -9.25
C ILE A 144 22.70 10.54 -9.17
N ASP A 145 22.39 11.45 -10.10
CA ASP A 145 21.04 11.96 -10.28
C ASP A 145 20.17 10.89 -10.96
N ILE A 146 19.16 10.35 -10.23
CA ILE A 146 18.32 9.26 -10.70
C ILE A 146 17.09 9.74 -11.51
N VAL A 147 16.76 11.03 -11.49
CA VAL A 147 15.58 11.57 -12.16
C VAL A 147 15.62 11.37 -13.69
N PRO A 148 16.75 11.58 -14.39
CA PRO A 148 16.83 11.32 -15.82
C PRO A 148 16.50 9.88 -16.20
N GLU A 149 16.96 8.90 -15.41
CA GLU A 149 16.71 7.48 -15.66
C GLU A 149 15.23 7.12 -15.43
N VAL A 150 14.61 7.64 -14.36
CA VAL A 150 13.17 7.49 -14.12
C VAL A 150 12.36 7.99 -15.32
N HIS A 151 12.67 9.18 -15.82
CA HIS A 151 11.97 9.73 -16.97
C HIS A 151 12.25 8.96 -18.26
N ALA A 152 13.43 8.39 -18.45
CA ALA A 152 13.72 7.52 -19.58
C ALA A 152 12.84 6.26 -19.58
N VAL A 153 12.60 5.65 -18.42
CA VAL A 153 11.65 4.53 -18.28
C VAL A 153 10.23 4.97 -18.62
N LEU A 154 9.77 6.10 -18.05
CA LEU A 154 8.43 6.65 -18.33
C LEU A 154 8.25 6.99 -19.81
N ASP A 155 9.26 7.54 -20.48
CA ASP A 155 9.22 7.85 -21.90
C ASP A 155 9.16 6.57 -22.77
N ARG A 156 9.86 5.50 -22.38
CA ARG A 156 9.75 4.18 -23.01
C ARG A 156 8.37 3.56 -22.83
N MET A 157 7.80 3.61 -21.62
CA MET A 157 6.43 3.17 -21.34
C MET A 157 5.43 3.92 -22.22
N ALA A 158 5.57 5.24 -22.33
CA ALA A 158 4.71 6.08 -23.16
C ALA A 158 4.83 5.73 -24.65
N ALA A 159 6.06 5.51 -25.15
CA ALA A 159 6.28 5.11 -26.53
C ALA A 159 5.66 3.75 -26.86
N PHE A 160 5.81 2.77 -25.97
CA PHE A 160 5.17 1.45 -26.09
C PHE A 160 3.63 1.57 -26.05
N THR A 161 3.09 2.29 -25.09
CA THR A 161 1.64 2.56 -24.97
C THR A 161 1.08 3.16 -26.27
N ASN A 162 1.75 4.17 -26.83
CA ASN A 162 1.33 4.81 -28.09
C ASN A 162 1.36 3.85 -29.29
N GLN A 163 2.34 2.95 -29.36
CA GLN A 163 2.38 1.93 -30.41
C GLN A 163 1.24 0.91 -30.27
N LEU A 164 0.95 0.48 -29.04
CA LEU A 164 -0.09 -0.49 -28.73
C LEU A 164 -1.49 0.09 -29.03
N CYS A 165 -1.79 1.26 -28.45
CA CYS A 165 -3.10 1.91 -28.59
C CYS A 165 -3.41 2.33 -30.05
N SER A 166 -2.38 2.75 -30.81
CA SER A 166 -2.55 3.07 -32.24
C SER A 166 -2.66 1.84 -33.16
N GLY A 167 -2.50 0.61 -32.61
CA GLY A 167 -2.50 -0.63 -33.40
C GLY A 167 -1.23 -0.86 -34.24
N ARG A 168 -0.17 -0.05 -34.05
CA ARG A 168 1.15 -0.29 -34.69
C ARG A 168 1.86 -1.48 -34.03
N TRP A 169 1.65 -1.70 -32.75
CA TRP A 169 2.03 -2.96 -32.12
C TRP A 169 0.91 -3.98 -32.33
N GLN A 170 1.25 -5.08 -32.98
CA GLN A 170 0.33 -6.16 -33.30
C GLN A 170 0.80 -7.48 -32.73
N GLY A 171 -0.14 -8.39 -32.49
CA GLY A 171 0.13 -9.77 -32.14
C GLY A 171 0.91 -10.50 -33.22
N TYR A 172 1.33 -11.71 -32.96
CA TYR A 172 2.16 -12.52 -33.85
C TYR A 172 1.50 -12.76 -35.25
N THR A 173 0.19 -12.91 -35.26
CA THR A 173 -0.60 -13.10 -36.50
C THR A 173 -0.94 -11.80 -37.25
N GLY A 174 -0.47 -10.66 -36.77
CA GLY A 174 -0.81 -9.35 -37.33
C GLY A 174 -2.13 -8.77 -36.85
N LYS A 175 -2.85 -9.45 -35.94
CA LYS A 175 -4.05 -8.91 -35.32
C LYS A 175 -3.72 -7.82 -34.29
N ARG A 176 -4.62 -6.82 -34.17
CA ARG A 176 -4.52 -5.79 -33.14
C ARG A 176 -4.70 -6.40 -31.77
N ILE A 177 -3.87 -5.99 -30.81
CA ILE A 177 -4.08 -6.34 -29.39
C ILE A 177 -5.29 -5.59 -28.86
N ARG A 178 -6.21 -6.33 -28.22
CA ARG A 178 -7.45 -5.82 -27.62
C ARG A 178 -7.56 -6.16 -26.13
N ASN A 179 -6.80 -7.16 -25.68
CA ASN A 179 -6.86 -7.64 -24.32
C ASN A 179 -5.49 -7.47 -23.66
N ILE A 180 -5.47 -6.84 -22.50
CA ILE A 180 -4.30 -6.67 -21.67
C ILE A 180 -4.53 -7.47 -20.40
N ILE A 181 -3.63 -8.41 -20.10
CA ILE A 181 -3.65 -9.17 -18.85
C ILE A 181 -2.39 -8.84 -18.06
N ASN A 182 -2.59 -8.21 -16.89
CA ASN A 182 -1.53 -7.97 -15.94
C ASN A 182 -1.39 -9.18 -15.03
N ILE A 183 -0.22 -9.83 -15.03
CA ILE A 183 0.10 -10.97 -14.17
C ILE A 183 1.08 -10.48 -13.11
N GLY A 184 0.65 -10.44 -11.85
CA GLY A 184 1.45 -9.99 -10.72
C GLY A 184 0.74 -10.27 -9.42
N ILE A 185 1.42 -10.20 -8.28
CA ILE A 185 0.84 -10.42 -6.96
C ILE A 185 1.29 -9.33 -5.98
N GLY A 186 0.50 -9.07 -4.95
CA GLY A 186 0.80 -8.05 -3.94
C GLY A 186 0.90 -6.66 -4.57
N GLY A 187 2.04 -5.96 -4.39
CA GLY A 187 2.24 -4.62 -4.95
C GLY A 187 2.25 -4.56 -6.48
N SER A 188 2.50 -5.69 -7.16
CA SER A 188 2.42 -5.79 -8.63
C SER A 188 1.00 -6.02 -9.15
N ASP A 189 0.01 -6.17 -8.27
CA ASP A 189 -1.42 -6.34 -8.58
C ASP A 189 -2.27 -5.24 -7.96
N LEU A 190 -2.23 -5.08 -6.61
CA LEU A 190 -3.17 -4.23 -5.87
C LEU A 190 -3.14 -2.77 -6.30
N GLY A 191 -1.96 -2.19 -6.54
CA GLY A 191 -1.83 -0.83 -7.06
C GLY A 191 -2.41 -0.68 -8.47
N PRO A 192 -1.95 -1.47 -9.45
CA PRO A 192 -2.48 -1.45 -10.81
C PRO A 192 -3.98 -1.68 -10.93
N VAL A 193 -4.55 -2.70 -10.25
CA VAL A 193 -6.00 -2.97 -10.33
C VAL A 193 -6.80 -1.85 -9.68
N MET A 194 -6.34 -1.32 -8.54
CA MET A 194 -6.97 -0.18 -7.87
C MET A 194 -6.99 1.05 -8.77
N ALA A 195 -5.85 1.40 -9.37
CA ALA A 195 -5.74 2.57 -10.24
C ALA A 195 -6.55 2.41 -11.54
N TYR A 196 -6.58 1.22 -12.12
CA TYR A 196 -7.43 0.93 -13.27
C TYR A 196 -8.92 1.11 -12.93
N GLU A 197 -9.40 0.52 -11.84
CA GLU A 197 -10.80 0.67 -11.41
C GLU A 197 -11.11 2.14 -11.08
N ALA A 198 -10.24 2.83 -10.36
CA ALA A 198 -10.43 4.24 -10.01
C ALA A 198 -10.49 5.17 -11.22
N LEU A 199 -9.71 4.89 -12.25
CA LEU A 199 -9.60 5.72 -13.46
C LEU A 199 -10.28 5.11 -14.68
N ARG A 200 -11.20 4.18 -14.46
CA ARG A 200 -11.89 3.46 -15.54
C ARG A 200 -12.66 4.38 -16.48
N ASP A 201 -13.14 5.52 -16.01
CA ASP A 201 -13.79 6.53 -16.86
C ASP A 201 -12.84 7.15 -17.87
N TYR A 202 -11.55 7.23 -17.55
CA TYR A 202 -10.48 7.73 -18.43
C TYR A 202 -9.87 6.65 -19.32
N SER A 203 -10.29 5.39 -19.18
CA SER A 203 -9.69 4.27 -19.89
C SER A 203 -10.22 4.11 -21.31
N LEU A 204 -9.38 3.55 -22.18
CA LEU A 204 -9.77 3.14 -23.53
C LEU A 204 -10.85 2.05 -23.48
N ARG A 205 -12.01 2.30 -24.09
CA ARG A 205 -13.17 1.39 -24.04
C ARG A 205 -13.15 0.30 -25.11
N ASP A 206 -12.28 0.38 -26.08
CA ASP A 206 -12.08 -0.62 -27.13
C ASP A 206 -11.02 -1.68 -26.77
N MET A 207 -10.45 -1.58 -25.57
CA MET A 207 -9.51 -2.55 -24.98
C MET A 207 -10.04 -3.07 -23.65
N SER A 208 -9.84 -4.36 -23.36
CA SER A 208 -10.15 -4.96 -22.06
C SER A 208 -8.89 -5.08 -21.22
N PHE A 209 -9.03 -4.84 -19.93
CA PHE A 209 -7.96 -4.97 -18.93
C PHE A 209 -8.36 -5.98 -17.89
N ARG A 210 -7.51 -6.96 -17.64
CA ARG A 210 -7.73 -8.03 -16.68
C ARG A 210 -6.48 -8.22 -15.83
N PHE A 211 -6.67 -8.69 -14.60
CA PHE A 211 -5.61 -8.86 -13.63
C PHE A 211 -5.65 -10.30 -13.12
N VAL A 212 -4.50 -10.96 -13.15
CA VAL A 212 -4.34 -12.34 -12.67
C VAL A 212 -3.26 -12.34 -11.61
N SER A 213 -3.66 -12.61 -10.37
CA SER A 213 -2.79 -12.54 -9.21
C SER A 213 -2.74 -13.85 -8.42
N ASN A 214 -3.86 -14.56 -8.30
CA ASN A 214 -3.93 -15.77 -7.52
C ASN A 214 -3.34 -16.96 -8.29
N VAL A 215 -2.65 -17.86 -7.56
CA VAL A 215 -2.16 -19.12 -8.12
C VAL A 215 -3.29 -20.15 -8.33
N ASP A 216 -4.48 -19.90 -7.79
CA ASP A 216 -5.67 -20.68 -8.14
C ASP A 216 -5.94 -20.55 -9.65
N GLY A 217 -5.89 -21.68 -10.35
CA GLY A 217 -6.10 -21.73 -11.80
C GLY A 217 -7.44 -21.15 -12.27
N THR A 218 -8.42 -21.02 -11.38
CA THR A 218 -9.70 -20.37 -11.66
C THR A 218 -9.50 -18.91 -12.06
N ASP A 219 -8.57 -18.19 -11.43
CA ASP A 219 -8.28 -16.78 -11.72
C ASP A 219 -7.84 -16.60 -13.20
N PHE A 220 -6.87 -17.40 -13.64
CA PHE A 220 -6.43 -17.39 -15.03
C PHE A 220 -7.51 -17.86 -16.00
N LYS A 221 -8.22 -18.94 -15.66
CA LYS A 221 -9.27 -19.53 -16.51
C LYS A 221 -10.41 -18.53 -16.78
N GLU A 222 -10.92 -17.86 -15.74
CA GLU A 222 -11.98 -16.88 -15.89
C GLU A 222 -11.47 -15.61 -16.60
N ALA A 223 -10.22 -15.19 -16.34
CA ALA A 223 -9.62 -14.06 -17.04
C ALA A 223 -9.42 -14.30 -18.56
N THR A 224 -9.35 -15.55 -19.02
CA THR A 224 -9.10 -15.87 -20.43
C THR A 224 -10.29 -16.48 -21.17
N ARG A 225 -11.42 -16.68 -20.49
CA ARG A 225 -12.56 -17.48 -20.96
C ARG A 225 -13.18 -17.02 -22.27
N ASP A 226 -13.25 -15.71 -22.48
CA ASP A 226 -13.99 -15.05 -23.56
C ASP A 226 -13.09 -14.22 -24.50
N ILE A 227 -11.77 -14.47 -24.48
CA ILE A 227 -10.79 -13.72 -25.27
C ILE A 227 -9.93 -14.63 -26.14
N SER A 228 -9.34 -14.04 -27.20
CA SER A 228 -8.47 -14.76 -28.14
C SER A 228 -7.00 -14.55 -27.79
N PRO A 229 -6.17 -15.63 -27.78
CA PRO A 229 -4.72 -15.52 -27.62
C PRO A 229 -4.06 -14.55 -28.62
N GLU A 230 -4.50 -14.56 -29.87
CA GLU A 230 -3.95 -13.74 -30.94
C GLU A 230 -4.09 -12.23 -30.71
N GLU A 231 -5.06 -11.81 -29.88
CA GLU A 231 -5.38 -10.40 -29.57
C GLU A 231 -5.02 -10.03 -28.12
N THR A 232 -4.26 -10.87 -27.41
CA THR A 232 -3.94 -10.71 -25.99
C THR A 232 -2.47 -10.38 -25.77
N LEU A 233 -2.20 -9.38 -24.93
CA LEU A 233 -0.88 -9.04 -24.42
C LEU A 233 -0.82 -9.32 -22.92
N PHE A 234 0.19 -10.02 -22.48
CA PHE A 234 0.49 -10.28 -21.07
C PHE A 234 1.60 -9.34 -20.57
N ILE A 235 1.36 -8.71 -19.42
CA ILE A 235 2.35 -7.91 -18.70
C ILE A 235 2.72 -8.70 -17.44
N VAL A 236 3.93 -9.27 -17.43
CA VAL A 236 4.42 -10.06 -16.30
C VAL A 236 5.17 -9.15 -15.34
N CYS A 237 4.55 -8.85 -14.21
CA CYS A 237 5.05 -7.94 -13.20
C CYS A 237 5.65 -8.71 -12.00
N SER A 238 6.98 -8.78 -11.94
CA SER A 238 7.70 -9.39 -10.82
C SER A 238 9.09 -8.77 -10.67
N LYS A 239 9.37 -8.13 -9.53
CA LYS A 239 10.64 -7.42 -9.30
C LYS A 239 11.85 -8.33 -9.56
N THR A 240 11.87 -9.51 -8.98
CA THR A 240 12.97 -10.48 -9.10
C THR A 240 12.76 -11.48 -10.24
N PHE A 241 11.58 -11.54 -10.82
CA PHE A 241 11.14 -12.56 -11.78
C PHE A 241 11.31 -13.99 -11.24
N THR A 242 11.06 -14.17 -9.93
CA THR A 242 11.19 -15.46 -9.22
C THR A 242 9.97 -15.77 -8.35
N THR A 243 8.97 -14.88 -8.29
CA THR A 243 7.77 -15.07 -7.47
C THR A 243 6.97 -16.26 -8.01
N THR A 244 6.79 -17.28 -7.18
CA THR A 244 6.22 -18.58 -7.58
C THR A 244 4.85 -18.45 -8.23
N GLU A 245 3.93 -17.69 -7.63
CA GLU A 245 2.57 -17.48 -8.11
C GLU A 245 2.57 -16.77 -9.47
N THR A 246 3.35 -15.70 -9.59
CA THR A 246 3.47 -14.93 -10.84
C THR A 246 4.04 -15.78 -11.96
N LEU A 247 5.08 -16.57 -11.70
CA LEU A 247 5.68 -17.42 -12.71
C LEU A 247 4.77 -18.60 -13.08
N ALA A 248 4.06 -19.21 -12.13
CA ALA A 248 3.08 -20.25 -12.42
C ALA A 248 2.00 -19.74 -13.41
N ASN A 249 1.44 -18.55 -13.12
CA ASN A 249 0.46 -17.91 -14.00
C ASN A 249 1.06 -17.50 -15.35
N ALA A 250 2.29 -16.96 -15.37
CA ALA A 250 2.98 -16.59 -16.60
C ALA A 250 3.29 -17.80 -17.50
N HIS A 251 3.71 -18.93 -16.93
CA HIS A 251 3.92 -20.18 -17.67
C HIS A 251 2.59 -20.75 -18.20
N THR A 252 1.52 -20.67 -17.44
CA THR A 252 0.17 -21.04 -17.89
C THR A 252 -0.29 -20.15 -19.05
N ALA A 253 -0.07 -18.84 -18.97
CA ALA A 253 -0.37 -17.90 -20.04
C ALA A 253 0.46 -18.20 -21.31
N ARG A 254 1.75 -18.49 -21.13
CA ARG A 254 2.64 -18.87 -22.23
C ARG A 254 2.17 -20.16 -22.92
N LYS A 255 1.80 -21.17 -22.12
CA LYS A 255 1.25 -22.41 -22.66
C LYS A 255 -0.05 -22.15 -23.43
N TRP A 256 -1.00 -21.42 -22.85
CA TRP A 256 -2.28 -21.07 -23.47
C TRP A 256 -2.10 -20.33 -24.81
N LEU A 257 -1.12 -19.40 -24.89
CA LEU A 257 -0.77 -18.73 -26.12
C LEU A 257 -0.23 -19.71 -27.18
N LEU A 258 0.74 -20.56 -26.77
CA LEU A 258 1.45 -21.46 -27.69
C LEU A 258 0.60 -22.66 -28.14
N ASP A 259 -0.36 -23.11 -27.32
CA ASP A 259 -1.34 -24.13 -27.73
C ASP A 259 -2.19 -23.66 -28.93
N THR A 260 -2.31 -22.33 -29.13
CA THR A 260 -3.07 -21.77 -30.27
C THR A 260 -2.16 -21.35 -31.42
N LEU A 261 -1.01 -20.75 -31.14
CA LEU A 261 -0.16 -20.15 -32.18
C LEU A 261 0.97 -21.06 -32.68
N ASP A 262 1.25 -22.14 -31.97
CA ASP A 262 2.24 -23.20 -32.29
C ASP A 262 3.61 -22.66 -32.74
N ASP A 263 4.02 -21.50 -32.22
CA ASP A 263 5.30 -20.87 -32.53
C ASP A 263 5.85 -20.08 -31.33
N THR A 264 7.00 -20.49 -30.82
CA THR A 264 7.65 -19.85 -29.67
C THR A 264 8.01 -18.38 -29.90
N ARG A 265 8.17 -17.97 -31.16
CA ARG A 265 8.42 -16.57 -31.55
C ARG A 265 7.24 -15.66 -31.21
N ALA A 266 6.04 -16.21 -31.03
CA ALA A 266 4.86 -15.46 -30.62
C ALA A 266 5.05 -14.77 -29.25
N VAL A 267 5.83 -15.36 -28.33
CA VAL A 267 6.11 -14.81 -27.01
C VAL A 267 6.64 -13.36 -27.10
N ARG A 268 7.50 -13.06 -28.09
CA ARG A 268 8.06 -11.71 -28.28
C ARG A 268 7.02 -10.63 -28.64
N ARG A 269 5.83 -11.04 -29.10
CA ARG A 269 4.76 -10.12 -29.50
C ARG A 269 3.63 -10.03 -28.48
N HIS A 270 3.52 -11.05 -27.61
CA HIS A 270 2.42 -11.21 -26.70
C HIS A 270 2.82 -11.10 -25.22
N PHE A 271 4.11 -10.95 -24.94
CA PHE A 271 4.60 -10.78 -23.56
C PHE A 271 5.53 -9.57 -23.43
N VAL A 272 5.30 -8.81 -22.38
CA VAL A 272 6.22 -7.80 -21.87
C VAL A 272 6.48 -8.07 -20.38
N ALA A 273 7.64 -7.66 -19.89
CA ALA A 273 8.02 -7.87 -18.50
C ALA A 273 8.24 -6.54 -17.78
N VAL A 274 7.83 -6.48 -16.52
CA VAL A 274 8.23 -5.43 -15.59
C VAL A 274 9.06 -6.08 -14.49
N SER A 275 10.37 -5.89 -14.54
CA SER A 275 11.32 -6.60 -13.68
C SER A 275 12.66 -5.88 -13.57
N THR A 276 13.48 -6.32 -12.59
CA THR A 276 14.90 -5.94 -12.47
C THR A 276 15.84 -7.06 -12.94
N ASN A 277 15.31 -8.25 -13.29
CA ASN A 277 16.09 -9.46 -13.61
C ASN A 277 16.04 -9.78 -15.12
N ALA A 278 16.94 -9.18 -15.87
CA ALA A 278 17.02 -9.35 -17.33
C ALA A 278 17.32 -10.81 -17.76
N GLU A 279 18.13 -11.54 -17.00
CA GLU A 279 18.49 -12.93 -17.32
C GLU A 279 17.27 -13.86 -17.23
N ALA A 280 16.50 -13.77 -16.14
CA ALA A 280 15.30 -14.57 -15.98
C ALA A 280 14.21 -14.21 -16.99
N VAL A 281 14.05 -12.92 -17.32
CA VAL A 281 13.12 -12.44 -18.37
C VAL A 281 13.49 -13.00 -19.73
N SER A 282 14.77 -12.95 -20.10
CA SER A 282 15.28 -13.52 -21.37
C SER A 282 15.10 -15.03 -21.43
N SER A 283 15.36 -15.73 -20.31
CA SER A 283 15.21 -17.20 -20.22
C SER A 283 13.74 -17.64 -20.37
N PHE A 284 12.78 -16.82 -19.95
CA PHE A 284 11.34 -17.05 -20.18
C PHE A 284 10.97 -16.94 -21.67
N GLY A 285 11.75 -16.21 -22.46
CA GLY A 285 11.55 -15.98 -23.91
C GLY A 285 11.01 -14.59 -24.24
N ILE A 286 10.94 -13.66 -23.28
CA ILE A 286 10.57 -12.27 -23.49
C ILE A 286 11.79 -11.52 -24.05
N ASP A 287 11.58 -10.72 -25.08
CA ASP A 287 12.62 -9.86 -25.63
C ASP A 287 12.95 -8.74 -24.63
N LEU A 288 14.22 -8.53 -24.34
CA LEU A 288 14.66 -7.48 -23.40
C LEU A 288 14.29 -6.06 -23.85
N ALA A 289 14.04 -5.85 -25.15
CA ALA A 289 13.47 -4.59 -25.64
C ALA A 289 12.05 -4.35 -25.09
N ASN A 290 11.35 -5.41 -24.69
CA ASN A 290 10.01 -5.39 -24.10
C ASN A 290 10.05 -5.52 -22.57
N MET A 291 11.20 -5.34 -21.96
CA MET A 291 11.35 -5.32 -20.50
C MET A 291 11.41 -3.86 -20.03
N PHE A 292 10.58 -3.54 -19.02
CA PHE A 292 10.56 -2.26 -18.33
C PHE A 292 11.14 -2.45 -16.93
N GLY A 293 12.26 -1.76 -16.67
CA GLY A 293 12.95 -1.82 -15.39
C GLY A 293 12.39 -0.82 -14.38
N PHE A 294 12.67 -1.07 -13.12
CA PHE A 294 12.56 -0.13 -12.02
C PHE A 294 13.64 -0.46 -10.97
N TRP A 295 13.66 0.19 -9.83
CA TRP A 295 14.82 0.18 -8.95
C TRP A 295 14.55 -0.56 -7.64
N ASP A 296 15.61 -0.96 -6.95
CA ASP A 296 15.54 -1.65 -5.66
C ASP A 296 15.06 -0.74 -4.52
N TRP A 297 15.23 0.57 -4.66
CA TRP A 297 14.70 1.57 -3.74
C TRP A 297 13.18 1.81 -3.87
N VAL A 298 12.50 1.10 -4.77
CA VAL A 298 11.03 1.07 -4.88
C VAL A 298 10.50 -0.16 -4.15
N GLY A 299 9.79 0.05 -3.05
CA GLY A 299 9.04 -1.00 -2.37
C GLY A 299 7.84 -1.47 -3.17
N GLY A 300 7.47 -2.76 -3.09
CA GLY A 300 6.37 -3.33 -3.88
C GLY A 300 5.04 -2.59 -3.71
N ARG A 301 4.62 -2.33 -2.48
CA ARG A 301 3.37 -1.60 -2.16
C ARG A 301 3.40 -0.10 -2.45
N TYR A 302 4.57 0.43 -2.82
CA TYR A 302 4.81 1.82 -3.25
C TYR A 302 5.19 1.92 -4.73
N SER A 303 4.92 0.89 -5.54
CA SER A 303 5.47 0.78 -6.90
C SER A 303 4.50 1.14 -8.02
N MET A 304 3.25 1.46 -7.72
CA MET A 304 2.20 1.68 -8.71
C MET A 304 2.54 2.82 -9.70
N ASP A 305 3.27 3.82 -9.26
CA ASP A 305 3.74 4.98 -10.04
C ASP A 305 5.07 4.73 -10.80
N SER A 306 5.65 3.52 -10.68
CA SER A 306 6.80 3.02 -11.45
C SER A 306 6.37 2.31 -12.75
N ALA A 307 7.29 1.54 -13.35
CA ALA A 307 6.98 0.65 -14.48
C ALA A 307 5.88 -0.40 -14.14
N ILE A 308 5.65 -0.72 -12.87
CA ILE A 308 4.54 -1.57 -12.41
C ILE A 308 3.18 -1.00 -12.88
N GLY A 309 3.05 0.31 -12.99
CA GLY A 309 1.86 0.97 -13.54
C GLY A 309 1.70 0.94 -15.07
N LEU A 310 2.47 0.10 -15.79
CA LEU A 310 2.38 0.03 -17.26
C LEU A 310 0.96 -0.30 -17.74
N SER A 311 0.27 -1.25 -17.11
CA SER A 311 -1.12 -1.56 -17.45
C SER A 311 -2.05 -0.36 -17.25
N THR A 312 -1.85 0.42 -16.19
CA THR A 312 -2.58 1.67 -15.93
C THR A 312 -2.26 2.70 -17.02
N MET A 313 -0.97 2.91 -17.38
CA MET A 313 -0.59 3.85 -18.43
C MET A 313 -1.20 3.45 -19.79
N ILE A 314 -1.27 2.16 -20.11
CA ILE A 314 -1.93 1.68 -21.33
C ILE A 314 -3.43 2.00 -21.29
N ALA A 315 -4.07 1.81 -20.13
CA ALA A 315 -5.50 2.04 -19.97
C ALA A 315 -5.89 3.51 -20.15
N ILE A 316 -5.21 4.41 -19.44
CA ILE A 316 -5.63 5.82 -19.37
C ILE A 316 -4.82 6.77 -20.27
N GLY A 317 -3.79 6.25 -20.94
CA GLY A 317 -2.87 7.03 -21.76
C GLY A 317 -1.74 7.71 -20.99
N PRO A 318 -0.61 8.01 -21.68
CA PRO A 318 0.57 8.58 -21.03
C PRO A 318 0.35 9.95 -20.38
N GLU A 319 -0.51 10.79 -20.96
CA GLU A 319 -0.80 12.13 -20.43
C GLU A 319 -1.53 12.06 -19.07
N ASN A 320 -2.58 11.24 -18.98
CA ASN A 320 -3.31 11.02 -17.75
C ASN A 320 -2.43 10.36 -16.68
N PHE A 321 -1.56 9.41 -17.07
CA PHE A 321 -0.60 8.81 -16.15
C PHE A 321 0.37 9.87 -15.59
N ARG A 322 0.91 10.76 -16.44
CA ARG A 322 1.76 11.87 -15.97
C ARG A 322 0.99 12.85 -15.09
N THR A 323 -0.28 13.09 -15.39
CA THR A 323 -1.18 13.93 -14.54
C THR A 323 -1.36 13.29 -13.17
N MET A 324 -1.47 11.97 -13.11
CA MET A 324 -1.53 11.23 -11.84
C MET A 324 -0.22 11.39 -11.05
N LEU A 325 0.94 11.24 -11.71
CA LEU A 325 2.25 11.50 -11.08
C LEU A 325 2.37 12.92 -10.55
N ALA A 326 1.80 13.91 -11.25
CA ALA A 326 1.79 15.29 -10.78
C ALA A 326 0.96 15.46 -9.49
N GLY A 327 -0.15 14.73 -9.33
CA GLY A 327 -0.93 14.69 -8.11
C GLY A 327 -0.14 14.11 -6.93
N PHE A 328 0.53 12.98 -7.13
CA PHE A 328 1.46 12.42 -6.15
C PHE A 328 2.51 13.46 -5.73
N HIS A 329 3.17 14.08 -6.70
CA HIS A 329 4.22 15.06 -6.44
C HIS A 329 3.71 16.28 -5.67
N ALA A 330 2.50 16.75 -5.94
CA ALA A 330 1.92 17.87 -5.22
C ALA A 330 1.75 17.55 -3.72
N MET A 331 1.28 16.35 -3.39
CA MET A 331 1.18 15.90 -2.01
C MET A 331 2.56 15.63 -1.38
N ASP A 332 3.55 15.15 -2.14
CA ASP A 332 4.94 15.04 -1.67
C ASP A 332 5.50 16.38 -1.23
N GLN A 333 5.31 17.43 -2.06
CA GLN A 333 5.78 18.77 -1.74
C GLN A 333 5.07 19.32 -0.51
N HIS A 334 3.76 19.10 -0.40
CA HIS A 334 3.00 19.49 0.78
C HIS A 334 3.51 18.80 2.04
N PHE A 335 3.70 17.48 1.98
CA PHE A 335 4.23 16.68 3.10
C PHE A 335 5.62 17.15 3.53
N HIS A 336 6.51 17.39 2.56
CA HIS A 336 7.89 17.79 2.83
C HIS A 336 7.99 19.20 3.42
N THR A 337 7.14 20.15 3.01
CA THR A 337 7.35 21.56 3.33
C THR A 337 6.36 22.18 4.32
N ALA A 338 5.14 21.64 4.42
CA ALA A 338 4.13 22.23 5.28
C ALA A 338 4.47 22.05 6.78
N PRO A 339 4.11 23.02 7.64
CA PRO A 339 4.19 22.85 9.10
C PRO A 339 3.21 21.75 9.55
N PHE A 340 3.52 21.05 10.64
CA PHE A 340 2.80 19.83 11.04
C PHE A 340 1.30 20.08 11.32
N ASP A 341 0.95 21.23 11.84
CA ASP A 341 -0.45 21.63 12.11
C ASP A 341 -1.28 21.93 10.85
N LYS A 342 -0.64 22.04 9.70
CA LYS A 342 -1.25 22.27 8.38
C LYS A 342 -0.92 21.18 7.37
N ASN A 343 -0.27 20.11 7.80
CA ASN A 343 0.23 19.04 6.95
C ASN A 343 -0.76 17.87 6.94
N LEU A 344 -1.48 17.70 5.83
CA LEU A 344 -2.54 16.69 5.68
C LEU A 344 -2.09 15.27 6.07
N PRO A 345 -1.01 14.70 5.48
CA PRO A 345 -0.53 13.37 5.83
C PRO A 345 -0.11 13.24 7.30
N VAL A 346 0.53 14.29 7.84
CA VAL A 346 0.97 14.29 9.24
C VAL A 346 -0.24 14.27 10.17
N LEU A 347 -1.22 15.14 9.95
CA LEU A 347 -2.44 15.17 10.76
C LEU A 347 -3.19 13.86 10.70
N LEU A 348 -3.37 13.27 9.51
CA LEU A 348 -4.04 11.99 9.35
C LEU A 348 -3.28 10.87 10.10
N GLY A 349 -1.95 10.85 10.02
CA GLY A 349 -1.10 9.91 10.73
C GLY A 349 -1.15 10.07 12.25
N LEU A 350 -1.14 11.32 12.74
CA LEU A 350 -1.23 11.64 14.16
C LEU A 350 -2.59 11.26 14.75
N LEU A 351 -3.68 11.48 14.00
CA LEU A 351 -5.03 11.07 14.40
C LEU A 351 -5.15 9.53 14.44
N ALA A 352 -4.53 8.83 13.50
CA ALA A 352 -4.46 7.38 13.53
C ALA A 352 -3.72 6.86 14.78
N ILE A 353 -2.60 7.48 15.16
CA ILE A 353 -1.86 7.18 16.41
C ILE A 353 -2.73 7.46 17.63
N TRP A 354 -3.42 8.61 17.67
CA TRP A 354 -4.33 8.94 18.77
C TRP A 354 -5.42 7.89 18.93
N ASN A 355 -6.08 7.53 17.85
CA ASN A 355 -7.14 6.54 17.87
C ASN A 355 -6.62 5.14 18.25
N ASN A 356 -5.49 4.70 17.67
CA ASN A 356 -4.93 3.38 17.92
C ASN A 356 -4.32 3.22 19.34
N ASN A 357 -3.53 4.20 19.78
CA ASN A 357 -2.72 4.06 20.99
C ASN A 357 -3.34 4.62 22.27
N PHE A 358 -4.31 5.53 22.15
CA PHE A 358 -4.94 6.19 23.31
C PHE A 358 -6.43 5.89 23.42
N LEU A 359 -7.15 5.74 22.29
CA LEU A 359 -8.56 5.33 22.27
C LEU A 359 -8.75 3.81 22.12
N ASP A 360 -7.67 3.04 22.01
CA ASP A 360 -7.67 1.56 21.81
C ASP A 360 -8.46 1.10 20.58
N CYS A 361 -8.43 1.88 19.51
CA CYS A 361 -9.08 1.55 18.25
C CYS A 361 -8.19 0.64 17.40
N GLN A 362 -8.50 -0.64 17.34
CA GLN A 362 -7.67 -1.64 16.66
C GLN A 362 -7.85 -1.65 15.14
N THR A 363 -8.87 -0.97 14.62
CA THR A 363 -9.19 -0.96 13.18
C THR A 363 -9.53 0.46 12.71
N ILE A 364 -9.38 0.70 11.41
CA ILE A 364 -9.88 1.89 10.72
C ILE A 364 -10.67 1.43 9.50
N ALA A 365 -11.92 1.90 9.37
CA ALA A 365 -12.73 1.65 8.20
C ALA A 365 -12.52 2.77 7.16
N VAL A 366 -12.16 2.41 5.93
CA VAL A 366 -12.05 3.33 4.80
C VAL A 366 -13.28 3.18 3.91
N LEU A 367 -14.08 4.23 3.81
CA LEU A 367 -15.43 4.22 3.27
C LEU A 367 -15.55 5.23 2.11
N PRO A 368 -15.07 4.87 0.90
CA PRO A 368 -15.20 5.74 -0.26
C PRO A 368 -16.65 5.78 -0.77
N TYR A 369 -17.22 6.97 -0.88
CA TYR A 369 -18.53 7.20 -1.49
C TYR A 369 -18.35 7.50 -2.99
N ASP A 370 -17.72 6.55 -3.66
CA ASP A 370 -17.53 6.50 -5.12
C ASP A 370 -17.27 5.05 -5.53
N GLN A 371 -18.04 4.55 -6.50
CA GLN A 371 -17.95 3.16 -6.97
C GLN A 371 -16.60 2.86 -7.63
N TYR A 372 -15.96 3.84 -8.27
CA TYR A 372 -14.65 3.65 -8.88
C TYR A 372 -13.54 3.40 -7.84
N LEU A 373 -13.73 3.81 -6.58
CA LEU A 373 -12.78 3.52 -5.49
C LEU A 373 -13.04 2.18 -4.78
N ASN A 374 -13.77 1.24 -5.38
CA ASN A 374 -14.10 -0.06 -4.79
C ASN A 374 -12.87 -0.89 -4.38
N ARG A 375 -11.73 -0.72 -5.07
CA ARG A 375 -10.47 -1.41 -4.76
C ARG A 375 -9.53 -0.60 -3.85
N PHE A 376 -9.86 0.64 -3.54
CA PHE A 376 -9.01 1.52 -2.73
C PHE A 376 -8.80 1.00 -1.30
N PRO A 377 -9.83 0.53 -0.56
CA PRO A 377 -9.61 -0.08 0.75
C PRO A 377 -8.67 -1.29 0.71
N ALA A 378 -8.80 -2.17 -0.29
CA ALA A 378 -7.92 -3.33 -0.45
C ALA A 378 -6.46 -2.94 -0.75
N TYR A 379 -6.23 -1.89 -1.53
CA TYR A 379 -4.90 -1.31 -1.73
C TYR A 379 -4.31 -0.79 -0.42
N LEU A 380 -5.09 -0.05 0.36
CA LEU A 380 -4.66 0.50 1.64
C LEU A 380 -4.41 -0.58 2.70
N GLN A 381 -5.04 -1.75 2.61
CA GLN A 381 -4.72 -2.90 3.45
C GLN A 381 -3.26 -3.27 3.34
N GLN A 382 -2.76 -3.47 2.13
CA GLN A 382 -1.34 -3.77 1.93
C GLN A 382 -0.47 -2.58 2.32
N LEU A 383 -0.79 -1.38 1.82
CA LEU A 383 -0.02 -0.18 2.08
C LEU A 383 0.22 0.02 3.58
N THR A 384 -0.80 -0.11 4.41
CA THR A 384 -0.73 0.19 5.85
C THR A 384 -0.23 -1.00 6.66
N MET A 385 -0.86 -2.18 6.50
CA MET A 385 -0.60 -3.32 7.38
C MET A 385 0.75 -3.99 7.10
N GLU A 386 1.18 -4.06 5.84
CA GLU A 386 2.51 -4.59 5.51
C GLU A 386 3.61 -3.60 5.91
N SER A 387 3.37 -2.28 5.81
CA SER A 387 4.33 -1.27 6.25
C SER A 387 4.47 -1.23 7.76
N ASN A 388 3.37 -1.14 8.48
CA ASN A 388 3.39 -0.81 9.92
C ASN A 388 3.01 -1.97 10.84
N GLY A 389 2.67 -3.14 10.29
CA GLY A 389 2.43 -4.36 11.07
C GLY A 389 3.74 -4.94 11.61
N LYS A 390 4.44 -4.21 12.47
CA LYS A 390 5.76 -4.57 12.99
C LYS A 390 5.75 -4.69 14.51
N GLN A 391 6.53 -5.61 15.04
CA GLN A 391 6.61 -5.89 16.48
C GLN A 391 7.92 -5.43 17.14
N VAL A 392 8.86 -4.89 16.35
CA VAL A 392 10.17 -4.42 16.84
C VAL A 392 10.47 -3.03 16.28
N THR A 393 11.23 -2.24 17.04
CA THR A 393 11.76 -0.94 16.61
C THR A 393 12.90 -1.12 15.61
N LEU A 394 13.35 -0.01 15.00
CA LEU A 394 14.55 0.03 14.15
C LEU A 394 15.80 -0.52 14.85
N ASP A 395 15.85 -0.44 16.19
CA ASP A 395 16.94 -0.97 17.02
C ASP A 395 16.73 -2.45 17.42
N GLY A 396 15.70 -3.12 16.88
CA GLY A 396 15.39 -4.52 17.16
C GLY A 396 14.73 -4.78 18.53
N VAL A 397 14.31 -3.72 19.24
CA VAL A 397 13.64 -3.84 20.55
C VAL A 397 12.16 -4.11 20.37
N ARG A 398 11.61 -5.10 21.08
CA ARG A 398 10.17 -5.39 21.04
C ARG A 398 9.37 -4.20 21.54
N VAL A 399 8.38 -3.78 20.76
CA VAL A 399 7.48 -2.68 21.15
C VAL A 399 6.53 -3.10 22.27
N ASN A 400 6.16 -2.14 23.12
CA ASN A 400 5.20 -2.29 24.21
C ASN A 400 3.93 -1.43 23.99
N TYR A 401 3.65 -1.11 22.72
CA TYR A 401 2.49 -0.35 22.25
C TYR A 401 1.94 -1.00 20.99
N GLN A 402 0.72 -0.65 20.61
CA GLN A 402 0.11 -1.11 19.37
C GLN A 402 0.75 -0.36 18.17
N THR A 403 0.99 -1.09 17.09
CA THR A 403 1.41 -0.53 15.80
C THR A 403 0.22 -0.53 14.82
N SER A 404 0.40 -0.82 13.56
CA SER A 404 -0.62 -0.73 12.52
C SER A 404 -2.04 -1.13 12.94
N PRO A 405 -3.05 -0.25 12.76
CA PRO A 405 -4.44 -0.69 12.81
C PRO A 405 -4.76 -1.63 11.65
N ILE A 406 -5.80 -2.43 11.80
CA ILE A 406 -6.37 -3.24 10.71
C ILE A 406 -7.16 -2.30 9.80
N ILE A 407 -6.80 -2.25 8.52
CA ILE A 407 -7.51 -1.47 7.51
C ILE A 407 -8.54 -2.36 6.80
N TRP A 408 -9.75 -1.87 6.65
CA TRP A 408 -10.84 -2.53 5.93
C TRP A 408 -11.86 -1.51 5.45
N GLY A 409 -12.77 -1.91 4.60
CA GLY A 409 -13.83 -1.03 4.13
C GLY A 409 -14.44 -1.47 2.82
N GLU A 410 -15.51 -0.79 2.46
CA GLU A 410 -16.29 -0.98 1.24
C GLU A 410 -16.84 0.37 0.78
N PRO A 411 -17.20 0.52 -0.50
CA PRO A 411 -17.87 1.72 -0.96
C PRO A 411 -19.19 1.99 -0.23
N GLY A 412 -19.43 3.26 0.10
CA GLY A 412 -20.79 3.73 0.38
C GLY A 412 -21.59 3.75 -0.96
N THR A 413 -22.89 3.40 -0.96
CA THR A 413 -23.76 3.12 0.18
C THR A 413 -23.80 1.64 0.57
N ASN A 414 -23.11 0.76 -0.17
CA ASN A 414 -23.17 -0.70 0.04
C ASN A 414 -22.81 -1.10 1.46
N GLY A 415 -21.72 -0.53 2.02
CA GLY A 415 -21.31 -0.76 3.39
C GLY A 415 -22.40 -0.51 4.44
N GLN A 416 -23.28 0.49 4.20
CA GLN A 416 -24.39 0.81 5.10
C GLN A 416 -25.36 -0.36 5.27
N HIS A 417 -25.51 -1.20 4.25
CA HIS A 417 -26.39 -2.36 4.24
C HIS A 417 -25.65 -3.67 4.54
N SER A 418 -24.40 -3.59 4.97
CA SER A 418 -23.55 -4.75 5.30
C SER A 418 -23.09 -4.72 6.76
N PHE A 419 -22.25 -3.77 7.14
CA PHE A 419 -21.55 -3.79 8.44
C PHE A 419 -21.72 -2.52 9.29
N TYR A 420 -22.46 -1.51 8.84
CA TYR A 420 -22.63 -0.27 9.61
C TYR A 420 -23.40 -0.50 10.92
N GLN A 421 -24.17 -1.57 11.05
CA GLN A 421 -24.75 -1.97 12.32
C GLN A 421 -23.68 -2.12 13.41
N LEU A 422 -22.53 -2.74 13.08
CA LEU A 422 -21.41 -2.87 14.01
C LEU A 422 -20.78 -1.50 14.33
N ILE A 423 -20.62 -0.63 13.32
CA ILE A 423 -20.00 0.67 13.51
C ILE A 423 -20.86 1.55 14.42
N HIS A 424 -22.20 1.55 14.23
CA HIS A 424 -23.13 2.39 15.00
C HIS A 424 -23.45 1.86 16.41
N GLN A 425 -23.66 0.57 16.57
CA GLN A 425 -24.21 -0.02 17.80
C GLN A 425 -23.38 -1.21 18.32
N GLY A 426 -22.20 -1.48 17.72
CA GLY A 426 -21.30 -2.48 18.24
C GLY A 426 -20.55 -2.00 19.48
N THR A 427 -19.85 -2.93 20.14
CA THR A 427 -19.08 -2.64 21.36
C THR A 427 -17.66 -2.17 21.10
N ARG A 428 -17.27 -2.02 19.82
CA ARG A 428 -15.93 -1.58 19.41
C ARG A 428 -15.98 -0.16 18.86
N LEU A 429 -15.05 0.67 19.27
CA LEU A 429 -14.86 1.98 18.66
C LEU A 429 -14.09 1.82 17.33
N ILE A 430 -14.69 2.23 16.24
CA ILE A 430 -14.14 2.08 14.89
C ILE A 430 -14.05 3.47 14.25
N PRO A 431 -12.84 4.09 14.18
CA PRO A 431 -12.63 5.28 13.39
C PRO A 431 -12.90 5.03 11.91
N CYS A 432 -13.46 6.02 11.23
CA CYS A 432 -13.82 5.90 9.82
C CYS A 432 -13.25 7.06 9.00
N ASP A 433 -12.65 6.73 7.85
CA ASP A 433 -12.27 7.69 6.81
C ASP A 433 -13.33 7.68 5.71
N PHE A 434 -14.13 8.72 5.62
CA PHE A 434 -15.10 8.93 4.55
C PHE A 434 -14.46 9.70 3.41
N ILE A 435 -14.53 9.18 2.19
CA ILE A 435 -13.96 9.82 1.00
C ILE A 435 -15.09 10.12 0.02
N GLY A 436 -15.21 11.38 -0.41
CA GLY A 436 -16.25 11.80 -1.35
C GLY A 436 -15.75 12.83 -2.37
N PHE A 437 -16.50 12.99 -3.45
CA PHE A 437 -16.22 13.96 -4.51
C PHE A 437 -17.41 14.88 -4.70
N CYS A 438 -17.13 16.19 -4.87
CA CYS A 438 -18.18 17.19 -5.08
C CYS A 438 -18.84 17.10 -6.46
N GLN A 439 -18.15 16.47 -7.42
CA GLN A 439 -18.63 16.28 -8.79
C GLN A 439 -18.48 14.82 -9.21
N THR A 440 -19.55 14.25 -9.75
CA THR A 440 -19.52 12.88 -10.27
C THR A 440 -18.93 12.82 -11.69
N LEU A 441 -18.33 11.66 -12.05
CA LEU A 441 -18.00 11.30 -13.43
C LEU A 441 -19.20 10.74 -14.21
N SER A 442 -20.27 10.35 -13.50
CA SER A 442 -21.47 9.72 -14.09
C SER A 442 -22.74 10.47 -13.65
N PRO A 443 -23.07 11.61 -14.30
CA PRO A 443 -24.22 12.43 -13.91
C PRO A 443 -25.54 11.75 -14.33
N LEU A 444 -26.19 11.08 -13.38
CA LEU A 444 -27.48 10.37 -13.58
C LEU A 444 -28.52 10.94 -12.61
N GLY A 445 -29.37 11.84 -13.08
CA GLY A 445 -30.42 12.47 -12.28
C GLY A 445 -29.86 13.01 -10.94
N ASN A 446 -30.49 12.63 -9.82
CA ASN A 446 -30.08 13.03 -8.46
C ASN A 446 -29.24 11.99 -7.72
N HIS A 447 -28.70 10.97 -8.41
CA HIS A 447 -27.94 9.90 -7.77
C HIS A 447 -26.75 10.41 -6.95
N HIS A 448 -26.06 11.43 -7.46
CA HIS A 448 -24.89 11.98 -6.77
C HIS A 448 -25.28 12.70 -5.48
N ASP A 449 -26.34 13.50 -5.49
CA ASP A 449 -26.83 14.19 -4.29
C ASP A 449 -27.32 13.18 -3.24
N LEU A 450 -27.97 12.09 -3.66
CA LEU A 450 -28.35 10.99 -2.76
C LEU A 450 -27.11 10.33 -2.13
N LEU A 451 -26.08 10.09 -2.91
CA LEU A 451 -24.82 9.50 -2.43
C LEU A 451 -24.15 10.41 -1.39
N MET A 452 -23.99 11.69 -1.72
CA MET A 452 -23.35 12.67 -0.83
C MET A 452 -24.19 12.97 0.43
N ALA A 453 -25.52 13.01 0.31
CA ALA A 453 -26.40 13.13 1.47
C ALA A 453 -26.22 11.95 2.44
N ASN A 454 -26.05 10.73 1.93
CA ASN A 454 -25.74 9.57 2.76
C ASN A 454 -24.37 9.70 3.43
N LEU A 455 -23.32 10.15 2.73
CA LEU A 455 -22.01 10.39 3.33
C LEU A 455 -22.12 11.35 4.51
N PHE A 456 -22.75 12.50 4.31
CA PHE A 456 -22.88 13.53 5.36
C PHE A 456 -23.74 13.03 6.54
N ALA A 457 -24.87 12.37 6.25
CA ALA A 457 -25.74 11.81 7.28
C ALA A 457 -25.05 10.75 8.13
N GLN A 458 -24.21 9.89 7.52
CA GLN A 458 -23.46 8.86 8.28
C GLN A 458 -22.41 9.50 9.18
N THR A 459 -21.65 10.49 8.71
CA THR A 459 -20.66 11.19 9.56
C THR A 459 -21.33 11.95 10.70
N GLU A 460 -22.51 12.52 10.48
CA GLU A 460 -23.30 13.18 11.52
C GLU A 460 -23.85 12.18 12.53
N ALA A 461 -24.47 11.10 12.07
CA ALA A 461 -25.04 10.06 12.94
C ALA A 461 -23.95 9.39 13.80
N LEU A 462 -22.78 9.09 13.25
CA LEU A 462 -21.66 8.52 13.98
C LEU A 462 -21.10 9.48 15.06
N ALA A 463 -21.07 10.78 14.76
CA ALA A 463 -20.58 11.79 15.71
C ALA A 463 -21.56 12.03 16.86
N PHE A 464 -22.83 12.23 16.54
CA PHE A 464 -23.80 12.73 17.51
C PHE A 464 -24.73 11.65 18.07
N GLY A 465 -24.96 10.57 17.34
CA GLY A 465 -25.87 9.49 17.75
C GLY A 465 -27.31 9.97 17.95
N LYS A 466 -28.07 9.22 18.76
CA LYS A 466 -29.46 9.53 19.16
C LYS A 466 -29.70 9.01 20.57
N THR A 467 -29.97 9.92 21.50
CA THR A 467 -30.14 9.55 22.91
C THR A 467 -31.43 8.78 23.15
N LYS A 468 -31.51 8.12 24.31
CA LYS A 468 -32.73 7.42 24.74
C LYS A 468 -33.91 8.37 24.89
N GLU A 469 -33.66 9.59 25.38
CA GLU A 469 -34.66 10.65 25.54
C GLU A 469 -35.20 11.12 24.19
N GLU A 470 -34.32 11.31 23.21
CA GLU A 470 -34.73 11.66 21.83
C GLU A 470 -35.57 10.55 21.20
N VAL A 471 -35.16 9.28 21.38
CA VAL A 471 -35.94 8.11 20.89
C VAL A 471 -37.29 8.02 21.56
N LYS A 472 -37.38 8.25 22.88
CA LYS A 472 -38.65 8.24 23.65
C LYS A 472 -39.58 9.37 23.20
N ALA A 473 -39.05 10.55 22.89
CA ALA A 473 -39.82 11.69 22.40
C ALA A 473 -40.50 11.43 21.04
N GLU A 474 -40.00 10.45 20.27
CA GLU A 474 -40.63 9.98 19.03
C GLU A 474 -41.81 8.99 19.26
N GLY A 475 -42.15 8.74 20.51
CA GLY A 475 -43.26 7.82 20.84
C GLY A 475 -42.86 6.34 20.83
N ILE A 476 -41.56 6.04 20.84
CA ILE A 476 -41.05 4.67 20.89
C ILE A 476 -41.30 4.06 22.28
N PRO A 477 -41.85 2.82 22.38
CA PRO A 477 -42.04 2.16 23.65
C PRO A 477 -40.75 1.98 24.46
N ASP A 478 -40.84 2.11 25.79
CA ASP A 478 -39.67 2.07 26.68
C ASP A 478 -38.78 0.82 26.49
N TRP A 479 -39.40 -0.34 26.24
CA TRP A 479 -38.63 -1.59 26.01
C TRP A 479 -37.84 -1.57 24.73
N LEU A 480 -38.20 -0.78 23.72
CA LEU A 480 -37.55 -0.67 22.42
C LEU A 480 -36.54 0.48 22.39
N CYS A 481 -36.65 1.45 23.30
CA CYS A 481 -35.73 2.61 23.32
C CYS A 481 -34.24 2.22 23.37
N PRO A 482 -33.80 1.25 24.19
CA PRO A 482 -32.38 0.85 24.20
C PRO A 482 -31.90 0.30 22.86
N HIS A 483 -32.76 -0.34 22.09
CA HIS A 483 -32.42 -0.91 20.77
C HIS A 483 -32.38 0.15 19.66
N ARG A 484 -33.02 1.30 19.87
CA ARG A 484 -33.09 2.39 18.89
C ARG A 484 -32.27 3.62 19.29
N SER A 485 -31.56 3.55 20.40
CA SER A 485 -30.60 4.57 20.81
C SER A 485 -29.24 4.30 20.15
N PHE A 486 -28.52 5.37 19.83
CA PHE A 486 -27.19 5.35 19.24
C PHE A 486 -26.28 6.21 20.10
N GLU A 487 -25.22 5.64 20.60
CA GLU A 487 -24.32 6.37 21.51
C GLU A 487 -23.63 7.54 20.79
N GLY A 488 -23.32 7.40 19.51
CA GLY A 488 -22.52 8.37 18.78
C GLY A 488 -21.06 8.35 19.26
N ASN A 489 -20.40 9.52 19.20
CA ASN A 489 -19.04 9.73 19.68
C ASN A 489 -17.98 8.87 18.95
N HIS A 490 -18.28 8.42 17.72
CA HIS A 490 -17.38 7.68 16.85
C HIS A 490 -16.49 8.65 16.05
N PRO A 491 -15.15 8.49 16.10
CA PRO A 491 -14.24 9.35 15.35
C PRO A 491 -14.39 9.16 13.85
N THR A 492 -14.47 10.27 13.11
CA THR A 492 -14.46 10.24 11.64
C THR A 492 -13.59 11.33 11.06
N ASN A 493 -12.93 11.01 9.95
CA ASN A 493 -12.34 11.96 9.02
C ASN A 493 -13.24 12.03 7.78
N THR A 494 -13.42 13.21 7.22
CA THR A 494 -14.08 13.38 5.92
C THR A 494 -13.09 13.99 4.95
N ILE A 495 -12.78 13.26 3.88
CA ILE A 495 -11.86 13.67 2.83
C ILE A 495 -12.71 14.00 1.60
N LEU A 496 -12.71 15.25 1.20
CA LEU A 496 -13.41 15.72 0.00
C LEU A 496 -12.42 16.20 -1.05
N ALA A 497 -12.75 15.94 -2.31
CA ALA A 497 -12.08 16.53 -3.45
C ALA A 497 -13.12 16.97 -4.48
N LYS A 498 -12.71 17.84 -5.41
CA LYS A 498 -13.63 18.34 -6.43
C LYS A 498 -14.20 17.21 -7.30
N ARG A 499 -13.33 16.32 -7.80
CA ARG A 499 -13.69 15.23 -8.71
C ARG A 499 -12.62 14.15 -8.68
N LEU A 500 -12.99 12.90 -8.92
CA LEU A 500 -12.02 11.82 -9.13
C LEU A 500 -11.37 11.98 -10.50
N THR A 501 -10.13 12.42 -10.50
CA THR A 501 -9.28 12.59 -11.70
C THR A 501 -7.98 11.82 -11.51
N PRO A 502 -7.17 11.61 -12.56
CA PRO A 502 -5.83 11.06 -12.39
C PRO A 502 -5.00 11.83 -11.35
N TYR A 503 -5.05 13.16 -11.38
CA TYR A 503 -4.36 14.01 -10.41
C TYR A 503 -4.85 13.73 -8.97
N THR A 504 -6.17 13.74 -8.76
CA THR A 504 -6.77 13.52 -7.43
C THR A 504 -6.48 12.13 -6.90
N LEU A 505 -6.47 11.10 -7.75
CA LEU A 505 -6.08 9.76 -7.33
C LEU A 505 -4.62 9.72 -6.85
N GLY A 506 -3.71 10.32 -7.62
CA GLY A 506 -2.30 10.43 -7.20
C GLY A 506 -2.14 11.15 -5.87
N THR A 507 -2.86 12.24 -5.67
CA THR A 507 -2.87 13.01 -4.41
C THR A 507 -3.38 12.16 -3.24
N LEU A 508 -4.48 11.42 -3.43
CA LEU A 508 -5.05 10.54 -2.39
C LEU A 508 -4.09 9.39 -2.02
N ILE A 509 -3.45 8.77 -2.99
CA ILE A 509 -2.50 7.68 -2.71
C ILE A 509 -1.32 8.23 -1.90
N ALA A 510 -0.70 9.35 -2.32
CA ALA A 510 0.41 9.96 -1.60
C ALA A 510 0.03 10.44 -0.19
N LEU A 511 -1.21 10.93 0.00
CA LEU A 511 -1.75 11.27 1.32
C LEU A 511 -1.62 10.09 2.29
N TYR A 512 -2.06 8.90 1.87
CA TYR A 512 -1.99 7.70 2.71
C TYR A 512 -0.57 7.13 2.82
N GLU A 513 0.25 7.16 1.76
CA GLU A 513 1.66 6.77 1.82
C GLU A 513 2.41 7.54 2.90
N HIS A 514 2.28 8.86 2.91
CA HIS A 514 2.94 9.73 3.88
C HIS A 514 2.31 9.68 5.28
N SER A 515 1.00 9.42 5.39
CA SER A 515 0.36 9.13 6.67
C SER A 515 0.91 7.85 7.31
N VAL A 516 1.08 6.79 6.52
CA VAL A 516 1.70 5.52 6.96
C VAL A 516 3.15 5.75 7.37
N PHE A 517 3.92 6.51 6.60
CA PHE A 517 5.29 6.87 6.96
C PHE A 517 5.35 7.66 8.28
N THR A 518 4.45 8.64 8.47
CA THR A 518 4.35 9.42 9.70
C THR A 518 4.14 8.52 10.92
N GLN A 519 3.21 7.57 10.82
CA GLN A 519 2.95 6.59 11.88
C GLN A 519 4.19 5.73 12.18
N GLY A 520 4.79 5.14 11.14
CA GLY A 520 5.97 4.29 11.29
C GLY A 520 7.17 5.03 11.88
N ALA A 521 7.37 6.29 11.47
CA ALA A 521 8.41 7.15 12.02
C ALA A 521 8.21 7.42 13.52
N ILE A 522 6.98 7.68 13.96
CA ILE A 522 6.67 7.92 15.37
C ILE A 522 6.81 6.62 16.17
N TRP A 523 6.31 5.50 15.67
CA TRP A 523 6.47 4.18 16.30
C TRP A 523 7.91 3.65 16.26
N ASN A 524 8.82 4.34 15.57
CA ASN A 524 10.22 3.95 15.39
C ASN A 524 10.38 2.54 14.81
N ILE A 525 9.57 2.20 13.80
CA ILE A 525 9.58 0.89 13.12
C ILE A 525 10.04 1.04 11.66
N ASP A 526 10.51 -0.06 11.05
CA ASP A 526 10.83 -0.08 9.61
C ASP A 526 9.55 -0.32 8.81
N SER A 527 9.06 0.74 8.13
CA SER A 527 7.84 0.69 7.32
C SER A 527 8.07 0.12 5.91
N PHE A 528 9.30 -0.22 5.53
CA PHE A 528 9.66 -0.49 4.14
C PHE A 528 10.17 -1.90 3.87
N ASP A 529 10.36 -2.72 4.91
CA ASP A 529 10.61 -4.16 4.82
C ASP A 529 9.32 -4.99 4.99
N GLN A 530 9.41 -6.32 4.83
CA GLN A 530 8.28 -7.25 4.98
C GLN A 530 8.72 -8.66 5.41
N TRP A 531 9.60 -8.78 6.39
CA TRP A 531 10.14 -10.08 6.86
C TRP A 531 9.05 -11.06 7.34
N GLY A 532 7.88 -10.57 7.78
CA GLY A 532 6.77 -11.38 8.26
C GLY A 532 6.19 -12.36 7.25
N VAL A 533 6.40 -12.16 5.96
CA VAL A 533 5.89 -13.05 4.88
C VAL A 533 6.89 -14.12 4.45
N GLU A 534 8.16 -14.08 4.89
CA GLU A 534 9.22 -14.97 4.38
C GLU A 534 9.09 -16.40 4.93
N LEU A 535 8.71 -16.57 6.19
CA LEU A 535 8.56 -17.90 6.81
C LEU A 535 7.53 -18.77 6.07
N GLY A 536 6.37 -18.18 5.73
CA GLY A 536 5.32 -18.91 4.99
C GLY A 536 5.80 -19.38 3.63
N LYS A 537 6.54 -18.56 2.89
CA LYS A 537 7.13 -18.92 1.59
C LYS A 537 8.11 -20.09 1.71
N ALA A 538 9.01 -20.04 2.70
CA ALA A 538 9.98 -21.12 2.93
C ALA A 538 9.29 -22.45 3.27
N LEU A 539 8.24 -22.43 4.10
CA LEU A 539 7.46 -23.62 4.42
C LEU A 539 6.68 -24.14 3.20
N ALA A 540 6.08 -23.24 2.41
CA ALA A 540 5.35 -23.62 1.20
C ALA A 540 6.25 -24.34 0.19
N GLN A 541 7.47 -23.86 -0.04
CA GLN A 541 8.42 -24.51 -0.96
C GLN A 541 8.72 -25.97 -0.56
N ARG A 542 8.83 -26.23 0.74
CA ARG A 542 9.03 -27.58 1.24
C ARG A 542 7.80 -28.46 1.03
N ILE A 543 6.62 -27.96 1.35
CA ILE A 543 5.35 -28.70 1.18
C ILE A 543 5.09 -28.97 -0.31
N ILE A 544 5.40 -28.05 -1.22
CA ILE A 544 5.27 -28.25 -2.68
C ILE A 544 6.06 -29.48 -3.11
N GLN A 545 7.31 -29.65 -2.69
CA GLN A 545 8.14 -30.82 -3.00
C GLN A 545 7.53 -32.10 -2.49
N GLU A 546 6.91 -32.07 -1.30
CA GLU A 546 6.21 -33.25 -0.72
C GLU A 546 4.94 -33.61 -1.50
N LEU A 547 4.19 -32.63 -2.01
CA LEU A 547 2.97 -32.81 -2.79
C LEU A 547 3.23 -33.23 -4.24
N GLU A 548 4.38 -32.89 -4.82
CA GLU A 548 4.81 -33.24 -6.18
C GLU A 548 5.52 -34.61 -6.24
N SER A 549 5.99 -35.08 -5.11
CA SER A 549 6.69 -36.37 -5.04
C SER A 549 5.77 -37.54 -5.42
N THR A 550 6.26 -38.41 -6.28
CA THR A 550 5.58 -39.68 -6.64
C THR A 550 5.78 -40.78 -5.60
N SER A 551 6.74 -40.64 -4.69
CA SER A 551 7.02 -41.54 -3.57
C SER A 551 6.51 -40.94 -2.26
N GLU A 552 6.10 -41.80 -1.31
CA GLU A 552 5.77 -41.38 0.05
C GLU A 552 7.04 -40.86 0.74
N LEU A 553 7.13 -39.54 0.87
CA LEU A 553 8.17 -38.91 1.67
C LEU A 553 7.76 -38.88 3.16
N PRO A 554 8.71 -39.06 4.09
CA PRO A 554 8.43 -38.88 5.50
C PRO A 554 8.11 -37.40 5.79
N LEU A 555 6.84 -37.11 6.16
CA LEU A 555 6.42 -35.78 6.54
C LEU A 555 6.97 -35.44 7.93
N THR A 556 7.62 -34.30 8.04
CA THR A 556 8.31 -33.85 9.28
C THR A 556 7.75 -32.54 9.84
N HIS A 557 6.51 -32.20 9.49
CA HIS A 557 5.77 -31.07 10.05
C HIS A 557 5.08 -31.45 11.38
N ASP A 558 4.37 -30.54 11.98
CA ASP A 558 3.49 -30.85 13.10
C ASP A 558 2.38 -31.84 12.71
N SER A 559 1.73 -32.42 13.71
CA SER A 559 0.72 -33.46 13.48
C SER A 559 -0.48 -33.01 12.66
N SER A 560 -0.88 -31.73 12.81
CA SER A 560 -1.99 -31.13 12.05
C SER A 560 -1.62 -30.99 10.57
N THR A 561 -0.49 -30.35 10.29
CA THR A 561 0.01 -30.15 8.92
C THR A 561 0.21 -31.49 8.20
N ASN A 562 0.85 -32.47 8.85
CA ASN A 562 1.03 -33.82 8.31
C ASN A 562 -0.32 -34.48 7.98
N THR A 563 -1.31 -34.34 8.84
CA THR A 563 -2.64 -34.90 8.63
C THR A 563 -3.37 -34.24 7.46
N LEU A 564 -3.28 -32.92 7.35
CA LEU A 564 -3.87 -32.15 6.24
C LEU A 564 -3.24 -32.51 4.89
N ILE A 565 -1.91 -32.63 4.81
CA ILE A 565 -1.20 -33.06 3.60
C ILE A 565 -1.67 -34.46 3.16
N ARG A 566 -1.72 -35.45 4.10
CA ARG A 566 -2.21 -36.80 3.79
C ARG A 566 -3.66 -36.78 3.31
N ARG A 567 -4.52 -36.01 3.99
CA ARG A 567 -5.94 -35.91 3.62
C ARG A 567 -6.11 -35.32 2.24
N TYR A 568 -5.39 -34.22 1.95
CA TYR A 568 -5.38 -33.58 0.63
C TYR A 568 -4.92 -34.59 -0.45
N THR A 569 -3.79 -35.27 -0.24
CA THR A 569 -3.24 -36.22 -1.20
C THR A 569 -4.19 -37.40 -1.45
N GLN A 570 -4.86 -37.88 -0.40
CA GLN A 570 -5.86 -38.96 -0.51
C GLN A 570 -7.05 -38.54 -1.37
N LEU A 571 -7.61 -37.32 -1.13
CA LEU A 571 -8.78 -36.81 -1.85
C LEU A 571 -8.44 -36.38 -3.28
N LYS A 572 -7.22 -35.93 -3.54
CA LYS A 572 -6.76 -35.55 -4.89
C LYS A 572 -6.68 -36.74 -5.83
N LYS A 573 -6.45 -37.97 -5.29
CA LYS A 573 -6.33 -39.20 -6.06
C LYS A 573 -7.66 -39.97 -6.23
N ALA A 574 -8.68 -39.63 -5.44
CA ALA A 574 -10.04 -40.16 -5.52
C ALA A 574 -10.87 -39.45 -6.61
#